data_7171e486d9dca53388bcd960e0d4222d
#
_entry.id   7171e486d9dca53388bcd960e0d4222d
#
_cell.length_a   1.000
_cell.length_b   1.000
_cell.length_c   1.000
_cell.angle_alpha   90.00
_cell.angle_beta   90.00
_cell.angle_gamma   90.00
#
_symmetry.space_group_name_H-M   'P 1'
#
loop_
_entity.id
_entity.type
_entity.pdbx_description
1 polymer ?
#
loop_
_entity_poly.entity_id
_entity_poly.type
_entity_poly.pdbx_seq_one_letter_code
_entity_poly.pdbx_strand_id
1 'polypeptide(L)'
;NSEELKIILMRSATILKIEIHSKGAEEIARRSRGTPRIANRLLKRVRDYAQVKADGIITIDVSKKSLEMMEVDHLGLDKMDHKLILTLIEKFKGGPVGVESLAASISEEKDTIEDVLEPYLMQSGFIQRTPRGRVATEMAYQHFGITPPEQNQQEKLF
;
A
#
# COMPACT_ATOMS: atom_id res chain seq x y z
N ASN A 1 11.40 3.20 -16.01
CA ASN A 1 11.04 4.24 -16.95
C ASN A 1 9.52 4.39 -17.00
N SER A 2 9.03 5.62 -16.98
CA SER A 2 7.59 5.94 -16.93
C SER A 2 6.84 5.44 -18.19
N GLU A 3 7.47 5.50 -19.34
CA GLU A 3 6.88 5.00 -20.59
C GLU A 3 6.69 3.47 -20.58
N GLU A 4 7.67 2.75 -20.06
CA GLU A 4 7.58 1.29 -19.91
C GLU A 4 6.46 0.91 -18.94
N LEU A 5 6.33 1.64 -17.82
CA LEU A 5 5.25 1.43 -16.86
C LEU A 5 3.88 1.71 -17.47
N LYS A 6 3.77 2.74 -18.28
CA LYS A 6 2.53 3.04 -19.00
C LYS A 6 2.10 1.87 -19.90
N ILE A 7 3.05 1.28 -20.64
CA ILE A 7 2.79 0.11 -21.48
C ILE A 7 2.30 -1.06 -20.63
N ILE A 8 2.94 -1.32 -19.49
CA ILE A 8 2.55 -2.37 -18.55
C ILE A 8 1.12 -2.11 -18.02
N LEU A 9 0.82 -0.87 -17.65
CA LEU A 9 -0.51 -0.49 -17.15
C LEU A 9 -1.60 -0.67 -18.21
N MET A 10 -1.34 -0.26 -19.45
CA MET A 10 -2.28 -0.43 -20.56
C MET A 10 -2.55 -1.91 -20.82
N ARG A 11 -1.52 -2.74 -20.76
CA ARG A 11 -1.64 -4.19 -20.93
C ARG A 11 -2.42 -4.83 -19.77
N SER A 12 -2.10 -4.46 -18.54
CA SER A 12 -2.81 -4.93 -17.34
C SER A 12 -4.29 -4.54 -17.37
N ALA A 13 -4.58 -3.32 -17.80
CA ALA A 13 -5.96 -2.84 -17.93
C ALA A 13 -6.75 -3.68 -18.94
N THR A 14 -6.13 -4.04 -20.06
CA THR A 14 -6.75 -4.92 -21.05
C THR A 14 -7.07 -6.30 -20.46
N ILE A 15 -6.15 -6.89 -19.73
CA ILE A 15 -6.34 -8.19 -19.08
C ILE A 15 -7.46 -8.13 -18.04
N LEU A 16 -7.52 -7.07 -17.25
CA LEU A 16 -8.53 -6.85 -16.21
C LEU A 16 -9.85 -6.29 -16.73
N LYS A 17 -9.94 -6.05 -18.04
CA LYS A 17 -11.12 -5.45 -18.70
C LYS A 17 -11.47 -4.08 -18.14
N ILE A 18 -10.46 -3.27 -17.87
CA ILE A 18 -10.58 -1.90 -17.41
C ILE A 18 -10.44 -0.95 -18.60
N GLU A 19 -11.40 -0.04 -18.75
CA GLU A 19 -11.28 1.03 -19.74
C GLU A 19 -10.42 2.16 -19.18
N ILE A 20 -9.28 2.44 -19.81
CA ILE A 20 -8.32 3.44 -19.36
C ILE A 20 -7.84 4.28 -20.53
N HIS A 21 -7.82 5.61 -20.33
CA HIS A 21 -7.24 6.53 -21.29
C HIS A 21 -5.72 6.63 -21.09
N SER A 22 -5.01 6.88 -22.19
CA SER A 22 -3.54 7.00 -22.19
C SER A 22 -3.01 7.96 -21.14
N LYS A 23 -3.62 9.13 -20.99
CA LYS A 23 -3.21 10.13 -19.99
C LYS A 23 -3.50 9.70 -18.55
N GLY A 24 -4.55 8.92 -18.34
CA GLY A 24 -4.84 8.32 -17.04
C GLY A 24 -3.75 7.32 -16.65
N ALA A 25 -3.33 6.49 -17.59
CA ALA A 25 -2.22 5.56 -17.38
C ALA A 25 -0.90 6.27 -17.12
N GLU A 26 -0.63 7.38 -17.81
CA GLU A 26 0.56 8.21 -17.56
C GLU A 26 0.61 8.75 -16.14
N GLU A 27 -0.52 9.21 -15.62
CA GLU A 27 -0.60 9.73 -14.24
C GLU A 27 -0.30 8.64 -13.21
N ILE A 28 -0.86 7.45 -13.39
CA ILE A 28 -0.58 6.31 -12.50
C ILE A 28 0.89 5.92 -12.61
N ALA A 29 1.43 5.83 -13.83
CA ALA A 29 2.83 5.48 -14.06
C ALA A 29 3.78 6.46 -13.38
N ARG A 30 3.50 7.75 -13.47
CA ARG A 30 4.30 8.80 -12.84
C ARG A 30 4.37 8.66 -11.32
N ARG A 31 3.27 8.26 -10.68
CA ARG A 31 3.20 8.07 -9.22
C ARG A 31 3.71 6.71 -8.76
N SER A 32 4.04 5.82 -9.69
CA SER A 32 4.49 4.45 -9.37
C SER A 32 5.99 4.33 -9.13
N ARG A 33 6.74 5.40 -9.30
CA ARG A 33 8.18 5.48 -9.02
C ARG A 33 9.03 4.38 -9.67
N GLY A 34 8.71 4.03 -10.90
CA GLY A 34 9.47 3.04 -11.66
C GLY A 34 9.18 1.58 -11.31
N THR A 35 8.20 1.30 -10.46
CA THR A 35 7.93 -0.05 -9.96
C THR A 35 6.64 -0.61 -10.56
N PRO A 36 6.71 -1.69 -11.38
CA PRO A 36 5.50 -2.30 -11.96
C PRO A 36 4.51 -2.80 -10.91
N ARG A 37 4.99 -3.29 -9.79
CA ARG A 37 4.14 -3.76 -8.69
C ARG A 37 3.29 -2.63 -8.11
N ILE A 38 3.90 -1.48 -7.84
CA ILE A 38 3.19 -0.30 -7.35
C ILE A 38 2.19 0.17 -8.40
N ALA A 39 2.61 0.22 -9.68
CA ALA A 39 1.76 0.62 -10.78
C ALA A 39 0.50 -0.24 -10.87
N ASN A 40 0.63 -1.56 -10.82
CA ASN A 40 -0.51 -2.48 -10.87
C ASN A 40 -1.41 -2.35 -9.66
N ARG A 41 -0.84 -2.13 -8.48
CA ARG A 41 -1.61 -1.89 -7.27
C ARG A 41 -2.44 -0.61 -7.37
N LEU A 42 -1.82 0.47 -7.79
CA LEU A 42 -2.51 1.75 -7.98
C LEU A 42 -3.59 1.64 -9.07
N LEU A 43 -3.35 0.91 -10.14
CA LEU A 43 -4.34 0.67 -11.18
C LEU A 43 -5.61 0.05 -10.62
N LYS A 44 -5.48 -0.98 -9.79
CA LYS A 44 -6.63 -1.64 -9.17
C LYS A 44 -7.39 -0.69 -8.25
N ARG A 45 -6.68 0.12 -7.47
CA ARG A 45 -7.26 1.13 -6.57
C ARG A 45 -8.01 2.21 -7.35
N VAL A 46 -7.42 2.72 -8.40
CA VAL A 46 -8.04 3.73 -9.27
C VAL A 46 -9.27 3.14 -9.98
N ARG A 47 -9.20 1.87 -10.42
CA ARG A 47 -10.35 1.17 -10.98
C ARG A 47 -11.53 1.14 -10.00
N ASP A 48 -11.27 0.76 -8.77
CA ASP A 48 -12.33 0.67 -7.74
C ASP A 48 -12.96 2.03 -7.50
N TYR A 49 -12.15 3.09 -7.44
CA TYR A 49 -12.66 4.46 -7.37
C TYR A 49 -13.52 4.83 -8.58
N ALA A 50 -13.05 4.51 -9.79
CA ALA A 50 -13.76 4.83 -11.03
C ALA A 50 -15.14 4.14 -11.09
N GLN A 51 -15.23 2.91 -10.62
CA GLN A 51 -16.49 2.16 -10.58
C GLN A 51 -17.49 2.73 -9.59
N VAL A 52 -17.02 3.28 -8.48
CA VAL A 52 -17.89 3.82 -7.42
C VAL A 52 -18.24 5.30 -7.64
N LYS A 53 -17.26 6.11 -8.04
CA LYS A 53 -17.37 7.58 -8.10
C LYS A 53 -17.44 8.15 -9.51
N ALA A 54 -17.25 7.34 -10.54
CA ALA A 54 -17.28 7.74 -11.93
C ALA A 54 -18.03 6.69 -12.77
N ASP A 55 -17.82 6.73 -14.08
CA ASP A 55 -18.48 5.82 -15.02
C ASP A 55 -17.68 4.54 -15.34
N GLY A 56 -16.67 4.23 -14.54
CA GLY A 56 -15.80 3.07 -14.71
C GLY A 56 -14.63 3.30 -15.66
N ILE A 57 -14.50 4.49 -16.25
CA ILE A 57 -13.43 4.84 -17.18
C ILE A 57 -12.34 5.61 -16.42
N ILE A 58 -11.10 5.17 -16.56
CA ILE A 58 -9.96 5.85 -15.93
C ILE A 58 -9.42 6.92 -16.88
N THR A 59 -9.86 8.15 -16.65
CA THR A 59 -9.33 9.34 -17.31
C THR A 59 -8.21 9.95 -16.47
N ILE A 60 -7.52 10.98 -17.01
CA ILE A 60 -6.52 11.72 -16.22
C ILE A 60 -7.13 12.34 -14.95
N ASP A 61 -8.34 12.89 -15.05
CA ASP A 61 -9.03 13.50 -13.90
C ASP A 61 -9.39 12.46 -12.84
N VAL A 62 -9.88 11.30 -13.25
CA VAL A 62 -10.18 10.18 -12.33
C VAL A 62 -8.90 9.71 -11.65
N SER A 63 -7.80 9.55 -12.39
CA SER A 63 -6.51 9.16 -11.82
C SER A 63 -6.03 10.16 -10.78
N LYS A 64 -6.03 11.45 -11.09
CA LYS A 64 -5.59 12.50 -10.17
C LYS A 64 -6.45 12.53 -8.89
N LYS A 65 -7.77 12.56 -9.05
CA LYS A 65 -8.69 12.64 -7.92
C LYS A 65 -8.59 11.42 -7.01
N SER A 66 -8.52 10.22 -7.58
CA SER A 66 -8.43 9.00 -6.80
C SER A 66 -7.10 8.91 -6.05
N LEU A 67 -5.98 9.24 -6.69
CA LEU A 67 -4.66 9.20 -6.06
C LEU A 67 -4.51 10.25 -4.96
N GLU A 68 -5.09 11.43 -5.14
CA GLU A 68 -5.15 12.45 -4.10
C GLU A 68 -6.00 12.01 -2.91
N MET A 69 -7.17 11.43 -3.17
CA MET A 69 -8.06 10.95 -2.12
C MET A 69 -7.45 9.81 -1.30
N MET A 70 -6.69 8.94 -1.95
CA MET A 70 -5.99 7.85 -1.29
C MET A 70 -4.73 8.31 -0.53
N GLU A 71 -4.32 9.55 -0.70
CA GLU A 71 -3.11 10.10 -0.08
C GLU A 71 -1.87 9.24 -0.33
N VAL A 72 -1.70 8.79 -1.57
CA VAL A 72 -0.59 7.92 -1.97
C VAL A 72 0.74 8.65 -1.82
N ASP A 73 1.65 8.10 -1.03
CA ASP A 73 2.97 8.68 -0.78
C ASP A 73 3.98 8.29 -1.87
N HIS A 74 5.23 8.72 -1.68
CA HIS A 74 6.32 8.49 -2.64
C HIS A 74 6.71 7.01 -2.81
N LEU A 75 6.32 6.13 -1.90
CA LEU A 75 6.52 4.68 -2.01
C LEU A 75 5.25 3.93 -2.43
N GLY A 76 4.20 4.66 -2.81
CA GLY A 76 2.95 4.06 -3.25
C GLY A 76 2.07 3.54 -2.11
N LEU A 77 2.39 3.89 -0.87
CA LEU A 77 1.55 3.54 0.28
C LEU A 77 0.39 4.52 0.39
N ASP A 78 -0.81 3.99 0.55
CA ASP A 78 -2.01 4.80 0.70
C ASP A 78 -2.37 5.03 2.18
N LYS A 79 -3.48 5.73 2.40
CA LYS A 79 -3.97 6.06 3.73
C LYS A 79 -4.19 4.83 4.62
N MET A 80 -4.72 3.74 4.06
CA MET A 80 -4.96 2.50 4.82
C MET A 80 -3.66 1.82 5.21
N ASP A 81 -2.67 1.81 4.32
CA ASP A 81 -1.33 1.30 4.62
C ASP A 81 -0.69 2.08 5.75
N HIS A 82 -0.77 3.41 5.70
CA HIS A 82 -0.27 4.28 6.75
C HIS A 82 -0.94 3.99 8.08
N LYS A 83 -2.27 3.85 8.08
CA LYS A 83 -3.04 3.54 9.28
C LYS A 83 -2.62 2.22 9.90
N LEU A 84 -2.44 1.18 9.09
CA LEU A 84 -2.01 -0.14 9.56
C LEU A 84 -0.62 -0.06 10.21
N ILE A 85 0.35 0.50 9.49
CA ILE A 85 1.74 0.57 9.95
C ILE A 85 1.87 1.45 11.19
N LEU A 86 1.25 2.64 11.18
CA LEU A 86 1.31 3.57 12.30
C LEU A 86 0.62 3.00 13.55
N THR A 87 -0.49 2.30 13.39
CA THR A 87 -1.15 1.62 14.52
C THR A 87 -0.26 0.55 15.11
N LEU A 88 0.40 -0.24 14.25
CA LEU A 88 1.34 -1.27 14.69
C LEU A 88 2.51 -0.65 15.47
N ILE A 89 3.06 0.45 15.00
CA ILE A 89 4.19 1.14 15.64
C ILE A 89 3.76 1.83 16.93
N GLU A 90 2.71 2.65 16.87
CA GLU A 90 2.34 3.54 17.97
C GLU A 90 1.54 2.82 19.07
N LYS A 91 0.54 2.05 18.67
CA LYS A 91 -0.35 1.38 19.62
C LYS A 91 0.24 0.09 20.20
N PHE A 92 0.92 -0.68 19.36
CA PHE A 92 1.47 -1.99 19.72
C PHE A 92 3.00 -2.00 19.84
N LYS A 93 3.63 -0.84 19.82
CA LYS A 93 5.09 -0.66 19.97
C LYS A 93 5.91 -1.49 18.96
N GLY A 94 5.39 -1.61 17.75
CA GLY A 94 6.01 -2.40 16.68
C GLY A 94 5.67 -3.88 16.68
N GLY A 95 4.82 -4.31 17.58
CA GLY A 95 4.41 -5.71 17.70
C GLY A 95 5.34 -6.54 18.61
N PRO A 96 5.18 -7.87 18.64
CA PRO A 96 4.24 -8.64 17.82
C PRO A 96 2.78 -8.47 18.25
N VAL A 97 1.88 -8.46 17.28
CA VAL A 97 0.44 -8.37 17.49
C VAL A 97 -0.31 -9.27 16.53
N GLY A 98 -1.33 -9.96 17.01
CA GLY A 98 -2.18 -10.80 16.17
C GLY A 98 -3.01 -9.97 15.19
N VAL A 99 -3.33 -10.55 14.04
CA VAL A 99 -4.11 -9.89 13.00
C VAL A 99 -5.49 -9.45 13.49
N GLU A 100 -6.11 -10.19 14.38
CA GLU A 100 -7.44 -9.87 14.90
C GLU A 100 -7.43 -8.61 15.78
N SER A 101 -6.42 -8.49 16.64
CA SER A 101 -6.23 -7.28 17.47
C SER A 101 -5.91 -6.07 16.60
N LEU A 102 -5.10 -6.25 15.57
CA LEU A 102 -4.75 -5.19 14.62
C LEU A 102 -5.99 -4.76 13.82
N ALA A 103 -6.78 -5.70 13.32
CA ALA A 103 -8.01 -5.45 12.59
C ALA A 103 -9.01 -4.64 13.42
N ALA A 104 -9.22 -5.03 14.67
CA ALA A 104 -10.09 -4.32 15.60
C ALA A 104 -9.61 -2.87 15.82
N SER A 105 -8.31 -2.67 15.91
CA SER A 105 -7.71 -1.36 16.16
C SER A 105 -7.85 -0.38 15.01
N ILE A 106 -7.88 -0.86 13.77
CA ILE A 106 -8.03 -0.01 12.58
C ILE A 106 -9.45 -0.05 11.99
N SER A 107 -10.37 -0.75 12.66
CA SER A 107 -11.76 -0.91 12.22
C SER A 107 -11.88 -1.55 10.83
N GLU A 108 -11.07 -2.56 10.58
CA GLU A 108 -11.08 -3.33 9.35
C GLU A 108 -11.34 -4.82 9.62
N GLU A 109 -11.79 -5.53 8.60
CA GLU A 109 -11.94 -6.97 8.68
C GLU A 109 -10.58 -7.66 8.58
N LYS A 110 -10.43 -8.77 9.27
CA LYS A 110 -9.22 -9.61 9.22
C LYS A 110 -8.83 -9.97 7.79
N ASP A 111 -9.82 -10.38 6.98
CA ASP A 111 -9.58 -10.79 5.59
C ASP A 111 -9.08 -9.62 4.73
N THR A 112 -9.55 -8.41 4.96
CA THR A 112 -9.06 -7.22 4.27
C THR A 112 -7.57 -7.00 4.56
N ILE A 113 -7.15 -7.16 5.80
CA ILE A 113 -5.74 -7.04 6.17
C ILE A 113 -4.93 -8.13 5.48
N GLU A 114 -5.33 -9.40 5.63
CA GLU A 114 -4.56 -10.53 5.10
C GLU A 114 -4.52 -10.59 3.57
N ASP A 115 -5.62 -10.26 2.91
CA ASP A 115 -5.73 -10.43 1.46
C ASP A 115 -5.38 -9.17 0.66
N VAL A 116 -5.57 -7.99 1.22
CA VAL A 116 -5.41 -6.71 0.51
C VAL A 116 -4.19 -5.92 0.97
N LEU A 117 -4.00 -5.75 2.28
CA LEU A 117 -2.95 -4.87 2.82
C LEU A 117 -1.61 -5.58 3.05
N GLU A 118 -1.63 -6.70 3.75
CA GLU A 118 -0.40 -7.42 4.13
C GLU A 118 0.46 -7.90 2.97
N PRO A 119 -0.08 -8.47 1.88
CA PRO A 119 0.77 -9.03 0.84
C PRO A 119 1.77 -8.03 0.28
N TYR A 120 1.34 -6.82 -0.01
CA TYR A 120 2.21 -5.76 -0.50
C TYR A 120 3.19 -5.28 0.58
N LEU A 121 2.70 -5.04 1.80
CA LEU A 121 3.51 -4.53 2.90
C LEU A 121 4.59 -5.53 3.34
N MET A 122 4.28 -6.82 3.34
CA MET A 122 5.26 -7.88 3.63
C MET A 122 6.29 -8.00 2.52
N GLN A 123 5.85 -7.99 1.27
CA GLN A 123 6.73 -8.11 0.11
C GLN A 123 7.65 -6.90 -0.04
N SER A 124 7.18 -5.72 0.34
CA SER A 124 7.95 -4.48 0.32
C SER A 124 8.84 -4.29 1.56
N GLY A 125 8.72 -5.17 2.55
CA GLY A 125 9.59 -5.18 3.72
C GLY A 125 9.17 -4.27 4.86
N PHE A 126 7.94 -3.77 4.87
CA PHE A 126 7.45 -2.89 5.94
C PHE A 126 6.98 -3.64 7.18
N ILE A 127 6.41 -4.82 6.99
CA ILE A 127 5.97 -5.68 8.09
C ILE A 127 6.47 -7.11 7.88
N GLN A 128 6.55 -7.86 8.98
CA GLN A 128 6.90 -9.28 8.97
C GLN A 128 5.87 -10.06 9.79
N ARG A 129 5.62 -11.30 9.37
CA ARG A 129 4.82 -12.25 10.12
C ARG A 129 5.76 -13.14 10.93
N THR A 130 5.54 -13.17 12.25
CA THR A 130 6.26 -14.05 13.18
C THR A 130 5.27 -15.05 13.81
N PRO A 131 5.74 -16.11 14.49
CA PRO A 131 4.85 -17.01 15.22
C PRO A 131 4.01 -16.32 16.29
N ARG A 132 4.44 -15.16 16.76
CA ARG A 132 3.73 -14.35 17.78
C ARG A 132 2.80 -13.30 17.19
N GLY A 133 2.87 -13.07 15.89
CA GLY A 133 2.06 -12.06 15.20
C GLY A 133 2.86 -11.17 14.27
N ARG A 134 2.28 -10.03 13.91
CA ARG A 134 2.88 -9.07 12.98
C ARG A 134 3.81 -8.10 13.70
N VAL A 135 4.95 -7.81 13.09
CA VAL A 135 5.92 -6.84 13.60
C VAL A 135 6.27 -5.83 12.53
N ALA A 136 6.48 -4.57 12.94
CA ALA A 136 7.00 -3.53 12.07
C ALA A 136 8.52 -3.70 11.91
N THR A 137 9.01 -3.48 10.69
CA THR A 137 10.44 -3.56 10.39
C THR A 137 11.13 -2.21 10.61
N GLU A 138 12.46 -2.23 10.63
CA GLU A 138 13.25 -1.00 10.67
C GLU A 138 12.90 -0.06 9.51
N MET A 139 12.66 -0.62 8.30
CA MET A 139 12.24 0.17 7.14
C MET A 139 10.94 0.94 7.40
N ALA A 140 9.98 0.33 8.10
CA ALA A 140 8.73 1.00 8.46
C ALA A 140 8.98 2.20 9.38
N TYR A 141 9.82 2.04 10.38
CA TYR A 141 10.20 3.14 11.28
C TYR A 141 10.90 4.27 10.53
N GLN A 142 11.85 3.93 9.65
CA GLN A 142 12.57 4.91 8.84
C GLN A 142 11.64 5.69 7.91
N HIS A 143 10.69 5.00 7.28
CA HIS A 143 9.73 5.61 6.35
C HIS A 143 8.88 6.69 7.04
N PHE A 144 8.46 6.45 8.27
CA PHE A 144 7.66 7.40 9.05
C PHE A 144 8.50 8.34 9.92
N GLY A 145 9.82 8.24 9.89
CA GLY A 145 10.69 9.09 10.69
C GLY A 145 10.56 8.84 12.20
N ILE A 146 10.21 7.63 12.60
CA ILE A 146 10.01 7.24 14.00
C ILE A 146 11.22 6.42 14.47
N THR A 147 11.71 6.73 15.67
CA THR A 147 12.81 5.98 16.26
C THR A 147 12.32 4.61 16.76
N PRO A 148 12.98 3.49 16.36
CA PRO A 148 12.60 2.17 16.86
C PRO A 148 12.77 2.05 18.38
N PRO A 149 11.96 1.22 19.07
CA PRO A 149 12.11 1.02 20.51
C PRO A 149 13.44 0.35 20.85
N GLU A 150 14.05 0.75 21.96
CA GLU A 150 15.37 0.28 22.41
C GLU A 150 15.43 -1.21 22.79
N GLN A 151 14.30 -1.89 22.87
CA GLN A 151 14.23 -3.29 23.32
C GLN A 151 15.01 -4.28 22.45
N ASN A 152 15.39 -3.90 21.25
CA ASN A 152 16.14 -4.78 20.34
C ASN A 152 17.65 -4.85 20.64
N GLN A 153 18.16 -4.07 21.58
CA GLN A 153 19.58 -4.13 21.96
C GLN A 153 19.88 -5.25 22.96
N GLN A 154 18.90 -5.64 23.77
CA GLN A 154 19.11 -6.72 24.75
C GLN A 154 19.05 -8.12 24.13
N GLU A 155 18.27 -8.31 23.07
CA GLU A 155 18.25 -9.61 22.37
C GLU A 155 19.50 -9.85 21.48
N LYS A 156 20.23 -8.81 21.13
CA LYS A 156 21.47 -8.94 20.35
C LYS A 156 22.72 -9.25 21.21
N LEU A 157 22.58 -9.20 22.53
CA LEU A 157 23.67 -9.48 23.47
C LEU A 157 23.67 -10.93 23.97
N PHE A 158 22.71 -11.70 23.57
CA PHE A 158 22.59 -13.13 23.84
C PHE A 158 22.37 -13.90 22.53
#